data_ff947b2ee2522a23d31e1478e42b7648
#
_entry.id   ff947b2ee2522a23d31e1478e42b7648
#
_cell.length_a   1.000
_cell.length_b   1.000
_cell.length_c   1.000
_cell.angle_alpha   90.00
_cell.angle_beta   90.00
_cell.angle_gamma   90.00
#
_symmetry.space_group_name_H-M   'P 1'
#
loop_
_entity.id
_entity.type
_entity.pdbx_description
1 polymer ?
#
loop_
_entity_poly.entity_id
_entity_poly.type
_entity_poly.pdbx_seq_one_letter_code
_entity_poly.pdbx_strand_id
1 'polypeptide(L)'
;MKRISYVLVGLALSACLFVSCGEQKRKDGRTDTNSSGAISFASDESFSPIVDELKAVFEMSCPNAKVTPIYTSEVDGVNMLLKNKVMLTITARKFTQKEYDYLKGTDQLPEAVPLAYDGMALICNNKNLDSCITVNDVKRILSGKVTKWSDVNKGSKLGDIWVCFDNKKSSAVSFCVDSILGGKTIDNPNIFAAKNSKDVIEYVARTPNAIGIIGSNWLNDKRDSTNTTWNKSITVMSVSKLDKATPMNSWKPYQAWLLNGRYPFVRTIYALLNDPKRGLPWGFAHFIESPRGQLIIFKSGLLPTRGEIAIRDVDVNNKPR
;
A
#
# COMPACT_ATOMS: atom_id res chain seq x y z
N MET A 1 32.81 19.07 -66.31
CA MET A 1 32.33 17.73 -65.88
C MET A 1 32.78 17.31 -64.46
N LYS A 2 33.98 17.64 -63.97
CA LYS A 2 34.46 17.23 -62.63
C LYS A 2 33.71 17.91 -61.46
N ARG A 3 33.18 19.15 -61.60
CA ARG A 3 32.45 19.84 -60.52
C ARG A 3 31.03 19.31 -60.24
N ILE A 4 30.36 18.72 -61.23
CA ILE A 4 29.02 18.15 -61.11
C ILE A 4 29.09 16.78 -60.35
N SER A 5 30.18 16.04 -60.52
CA SER A 5 30.39 14.77 -59.82
C SER A 5 30.52 14.92 -58.31
N TYR A 6 31.17 16.00 -57.83
CA TYR A 6 31.30 16.25 -56.36
C TYR A 6 29.99 16.68 -55.71
N VAL A 7 29.13 17.39 -56.42
CA VAL A 7 27.79 17.79 -55.89
C VAL A 7 26.88 16.57 -55.78
N LEU A 8 26.90 15.66 -56.73
CA LEU A 8 26.11 14.41 -56.67
C LEU A 8 26.59 13.45 -55.59
N VAL A 9 27.90 13.36 -55.33
CA VAL A 9 28.45 12.55 -54.22
C VAL A 9 28.15 13.20 -52.88
N GLY A 10 28.19 14.52 -52.76
CA GLY A 10 27.79 15.22 -51.54
C GLY A 10 26.30 15.08 -51.20
N LEU A 11 25.39 15.06 -52.19
CA LEU A 11 23.95 14.82 -51.98
C LEU A 11 23.67 13.35 -51.59
N ALA A 12 24.42 12.38 -52.15
CA ALA A 12 24.28 10.98 -51.80
C ALA A 12 24.73 10.67 -50.35
N LEU A 13 25.82 11.34 -49.87
CA LEU A 13 26.28 11.19 -48.51
C LEU A 13 25.33 11.88 -47.48
N SER A 14 24.67 12.97 -47.86
CA SER A 14 23.67 13.64 -46.99
C SER A 14 22.37 12.86 -46.83
N ALA A 15 21.99 12.05 -47.85
CA ALA A 15 20.80 11.23 -47.80
C ALA A 15 20.95 10.01 -46.89
N CYS A 16 22.19 9.55 -46.62
CA CYS A 16 22.44 8.39 -45.71
C CYS A 16 22.34 8.74 -44.23
N LEU A 17 22.24 10.04 -43.85
CA LEU A 17 22.12 10.44 -42.43
C LEU A 17 20.67 10.48 -41.93
N PHE A 18 19.67 10.22 -42.77
CA PHE A 18 18.26 10.10 -42.41
C PHE A 18 17.77 8.64 -42.26
N VAL A 19 18.67 7.67 -42.24
CA VAL A 19 18.28 6.30 -41.92
C VAL A 19 18.04 6.21 -40.43
N SER A 20 16.83 6.55 -40.08
CA SER A 20 16.00 5.77 -39.20
C SER A 20 16.62 5.37 -37.85
N CYS A 21 16.31 6.15 -36.83
CA CYS A 21 15.94 5.51 -35.59
C CYS A 21 14.71 4.64 -35.83
N GLY A 22 14.90 3.49 -36.47
CA GLY A 22 13.91 2.44 -36.47
C GLY A 22 13.68 2.01 -35.04
N GLU A 23 12.47 2.16 -34.52
CA GLU A 23 12.05 1.52 -33.29
C GLU A 23 12.45 0.03 -33.38
N GLN A 24 13.52 -0.31 -32.70
CA GLN A 24 13.94 -1.69 -32.57
C GLN A 24 12.84 -2.41 -31.76
N LYS A 25 11.88 -3.03 -32.47
CA LYS A 25 10.86 -3.88 -31.83
C LYS A 25 11.59 -4.89 -30.96
N ARG A 26 11.47 -4.71 -29.65
CA ARG A 26 12.07 -5.59 -28.66
C ARG A 26 11.52 -7.00 -28.84
N LYS A 27 12.29 -8.03 -28.53
CA LYS A 27 11.92 -9.45 -28.70
C LYS A 27 10.61 -9.84 -27.98
N ASP A 28 10.19 -9.07 -26.97
CA ASP A 28 8.95 -9.21 -26.22
C ASP A 28 7.78 -8.36 -26.74
N GLY A 29 7.96 -7.62 -27.84
CA GLY A 29 6.96 -6.74 -28.43
C GLY A 29 6.65 -5.46 -27.63
N ARG A 30 7.30 -5.22 -26.47
CA ARG A 30 7.11 -4.01 -25.64
C ARG A 30 7.87 -2.83 -26.22
N THR A 31 7.21 -1.69 -26.27
CA THR A 31 7.77 -0.40 -26.75
C THR A 31 7.89 0.63 -25.63
N ASP A 32 7.46 0.32 -24.41
CA ASP A 32 7.52 1.24 -23.28
C ASP A 32 8.96 1.51 -22.82
N THR A 33 9.15 2.71 -22.31
CA THR A 33 10.36 3.14 -21.61
C THR A 33 10.04 3.37 -20.13
N ASN A 34 11.01 3.80 -19.33
CA ASN A 34 10.79 4.10 -17.91
C ASN A 34 9.85 5.33 -17.67
N SER A 35 9.56 6.13 -18.73
CA SER A 35 8.76 7.37 -18.63
C SER A 35 7.73 7.53 -19.76
N SER A 36 7.56 6.53 -20.62
CA SER A 36 6.59 6.56 -21.71
C SER A 36 6.03 5.20 -22.05
N GLY A 37 4.83 5.15 -22.64
CA GLY A 37 4.11 3.94 -23.01
C GLY A 37 2.88 3.71 -22.14
N ALA A 38 2.26 2.53 -22.27
CA ALA A 38 1.08 2.15 -21.51
C ALA A 38 1.25 0.77 -20.90
N ILE A 39 0.95 0.65 -19.61
CA ILE A 39 0.98 -0.63 -18.89
C ILE A 39 -0.23 -0.79 -17.98
N SER A 40 -0.59 -2.05 -17.70
CA SER A 40 -1.41 -2.39 -16.54
C SER A 40 -0.53 -3.04 -15.47
N PHE A 41 -0.85 -2.78 -14.22
CA PHE A 41 -0.17 -3.38 -13.07
C PHE A 41 -1.19 -3.80 -12.01
N ALA A 42 -0.87 -4.80 -11.19
CA ALA A 42 -1.74 -5.23 -10.11
C ALA A 42 -1.45 -4.43 -8.82
N SER A 43 -2.47 -4.23 -8.01
CA SER A 43 -2.32 -3.70 -6.65
C SER A 43 -3.34 -4.35 -5.73
N ASP A 44 -2.93 -4.67 -4.50
CA ASP A 44 -3.92 -4.96 -3.47
C ASP A 44 -4.85 -3.75 -3.31
N GLU A 45 -6.16 -4.02 -3.27
CA GLU A 45 -7.21 -2.98 -3.17
C GLU A 45 -7.02 -2.09 -1.96
N SER A 46 -6.47 -2.64 -0.87
CA SER A 46 -6.22 -1.89 0.35
C SER A 46 -5.28 -0.69 0.17
N PHE A 47 -4.55 -0.61 -0.95
CA PHE A 47 -3.65 0.50 -1.29
C PHE A 47 -4.22 1.45 -2.34
N SER A 48 -5.46 1.25 -2.79
CA SER A 48 -6.03 2.06 -3.89
C SER A 48 -5.97 3.57 -3.66
N PRO A 49 -6.21 4.15 -2.45
CA PRO A 49 -6.14 5.59 -2.28
C PRO A 49 -4.75 6.16 -2.59
N ILE A 50 -3.69 5.56 -2.05
CA ILE A 50 -2.32 6.05 -2.28
C ILE A 50 -1.83 5.74 -3.70
N VAL A 51 -2.22 4.61 -4.27
CA VAL A 51 -1.85 4.24 -5.64
C VAL A 51 -2.45 5.20 -6.66
N ASP A 52 -3.71 5.63 -6.48
CA ASP A 52 -4.36 6.59 -7.35
C ASP A 52 -3.68 7.97 -7.29
N GLU A 53 -3.27 8.44 -6.11
CA GLU A 53 -2.53 9.70 -5.96
C GLU A 53 -1.15 9.62 -6.62
N LEU A 54 -0.39 8.55 -6.38
CA LEU A 54 0.93 8.34 -6.99
C LEU A 54 0.84 8.26 -8.51
N LYS A 55 -0.15 7.52 -9.03
CA LYS A 55 -0.44 7.43 -10.46
C LYS A 55 -0.71 8.79 -11.08
N ALA A 56 -1.60 9.57 -10.47
CA ALA A 56 -1.99 10.89 -11.00
C ALA A 56 -0.76 11.82 -11.13
N VAL A 57 0.11 11.85 -10.11
CA VAL A 57 1.31 12.70 -10.14
C VAL A 57 2.38 12.15 -11.09
N PHE A 58 2.51 10.82 -11.22
CA PHE A 58 3.41 10.20 -12.17
C PHE A 58 3.02 10.53 -13.62
N GLU A 59 1.76 10.33 -14.00
CA GLU A 59 1.26 10.63 -15.35
C GLU A 59 1.35 12.13 -15.67
N MET A 60 1.16 13.02 -14.68
CA MET A 60 1.38 14.45 -14.85
C MET A 60 2.86 14.79 -15.07
N SER A 61 3.77 14.04 -14.44
CA SER A 61 5.23 14.23 -14.60
C SER A 61 5.78 13.60 -15.87
N CYS A 62 5.11 12.57 -16.39
CA CYS A 62 5.46 11.82 -17.58
C CYS A 62 4.24 11.77 -18.54
N PRO A 63 3.97 12.85 -19.32
CA PRO A 63 2.72 12.96 -20.10
C PRO A 63 2.50 11.85 -21.14
N ASN A 64 3.60 11.20 -21.56
CA ASN A 64 3.56 10.08 -22.51
C ASN A 64 3.45 8.71 -21.82
N ALA A 65 3.30 8.68 -20.49
CA ALA A 65 3.12 7.48 -19.72
C ALA A 65 1.66 7.29 -19.32
N LYS A 66 1.16 6.04 -19.41
CA LYS A 66 -0.14 5.61 -18.91
C LYS A 66 0.03 4.38 -18.04
N VAL A 67 -0.29 4.47 -16.76
CA VAL A 67 -0.24 3.35 -15.82
C VAL A 67 -1.63 3.06 -15.29
N THR A 68 -2.13 1.84 -15.49
CA THR A 68 -3.51 1.45 -15.16
C THR A 68 -3.50 0.39 -14.06
N PRO A 69 -3.93 0.73 -12.83
CA PRO A 69 -4.02 -0.25 -11.76
C PRO A 69 -5.15 -1.25 -11.99
N ILE A 70 -4.90 -2.51 -11.68
CA ILE A 70 -5.88 -3.59 -11.56
C ILE A 70 -5.98 -3.89 -10.07
N TYR A 71 -6.98 -3.33 -9.40
CA TYR A 71 -7.21 -3.56 -7.99
C TYR A 71 -7.78 -4.95 -7.78
N THR A 72 -7.08 -5.74 -6.97
CA THR A 72 -7.41 -7.15 -6.69
C THR A 72 -6.94 -7.52 -5.28
N SER A 73 -6.97 -8.80 -4.92
CA SER A 73 -6.37 -9.25 -3.66
C SER A 73 -4.85 -9.38 -3.77
N GLU A 74 -4.14 -9.32 -2.64
CA GLU A 74 -2.69 -9.54 -2.58
C GLU A 74 -2.28 -10.85 -3.27
N VAL A 75 -2.98 -11.94 -2.96
CA VAL A 75 -2.68 -13.25 -3.53
C VAL A 75 -2.88 -13.28 -5.04
N ASP A 76 -3.98 -12.70 -5.51
CA ASP A 76 -4.29 -12.70 -6.94
C ASP A 76 -3.36 -11.77 -7.72
N GLY A 77 -2.98 -10.61 -7.15
CA GLY A 77 -2.00 -9.68 -7.72
C GLY A 77 -0.61 -10.32 -7.91
N VAL A 78 -0.11 -11.01 -6.88
CA VAL A 78 1.16 -11.74 -6.97
C VAL A 78 1.07 -12.87 -8.00
N ASN A 79 -0.04 -13.62 -8.04
CA ASN A 79 -0.26 -14.65 -9.06
C ASN A 79 -0.28 -14.08 -10.49
N MET A 80 -0.79 -12.87 -10.69
CA MET A 80 -0.73 -12.21 -11.99
C MET A 80 0.71 -11.90 -12.41
N LEU A 81 1.55 -11.45 -11.48
CA LEU A 81 2.96 -11.19 -11.72
C LEU A 81 3.73 -12.48 -12.02
N LEU A 82 3.54 -13.53 -11.23
CA LEU A 82 4.19 -14.84 -11.45
C LEU A 82 3.83 -15.47 -12.81
N LYS A 83 2.62 -15.20 -13.30
CA LYS A 83 2.14 -15.64 -14.62
C LYS A 83 2.47 -14.67 -15.76
N ASN A 84 3.31 -13.66 -15.52
CA ASN A 84 3.68 -12.63 -16.50
C ASN A 84 2.47 -11.87 -17.11
N LYS A 85 1.31 -11.82 -16.42
CA LYS A 85 0.16 -11.00 -16.83
C LYS A 85 0.39 -9.52 -16.56
N VAL A 86 1.18 -9.20 -15.53
CA VAL A 86 1.67 -7.87 -15.18
C VAL A 86 3.14 -7.98 -14.81
N MET A 87 3.89 -6.87 -14.96
CA MET A 87 5.32 -6.80 -14.60
C MET A 87 5.55 -6.07 -13.27
N LEU A 88 4.49 -5.57 -12.66
CA LEU A 88 4.51 -4.87 -11.38
C LEU A 88 3.26 -5.26 -10.59
N THR A 89 3.43 -5.54 -9.30
CA THR A 89 2.33 -5.60 -8.34
C THR A 89 2.68 -4.87 -7.05
N ILE A 90 1.72 -4.14 -6.47
CA ILE A 90 1.86 -3.46 -5.19
C ILE A 90 1.18 -4.32 -4.11
N THR A 91 1.93 -4.68 -3.07
CA THR A 91 1.55 -5.68 -2.06
C THR A 91 2.18 -5.35 -0.70
N ALA A 92 1.81 -6.05 0.37
CA ALA A 92 2.39 -5.88 1.71
C ALA A 92 3.45 -6.94 2.08
N ARG A 93 3.95 -7.70 1.12
CA ARG A 93 4.96 -8.73 1.35
C ARG A 93 6.04 -8.73 0.27
N LYS A 94 7.16 -9.34 0.56
CA LYS A 94 8.19 -9.67 -0.43
C LYS A 94 7.82 -10.96 -1.17
N PHE A 95 8.57 -11.28 -2.22
CA PHE A 95 8.55 -12.62 -2.78
C PHE A 95 8.93 -13.65 -1.70
N THR A 96 8.23 -14.77 -1.69
CA THR A 96 8.73 -15.96 -0.99
C THR A 96 9.96 -16.51 -1.71
N GLN A 97 10.78 -17.29 -1.01
CA GLN A 97 11.97 -17.88 -1.64
C GLN A 97 11.61 -18.72 -2.89
N LYS A 98 10.52 -19.49 -2.83
CA LYS A 98 10.03 -20.29 -3.96
C LYS A 98 9.62 -19.44 -5.17
N GLU A 99 8.93 -18.33 -4.94
CA GLU A 99 8.51 -17.39 -6.00
C GLU A 99 9.73 -16.71 -6.64
N TYR A 100 10.69 -16.29 -5.81
CA TYR A 100 11.94 -15.69 -6.27
C TYR A 100 12.76 -16.65 -7.13
N ASP A 101 12.95 -17.90 -6.66
CA ASP A 101 13.69 -18.93 -7.38
C ASP A 101 13.00 -19.33 -8.69
N TYR A 102 11.67 -19.42 -8.68
CA TYR A 102 10.88 -19.67 -9.89
C TYR A 102 11.11 -18.59 -10.95
N LEU A 103 11.03 -17.31 -10.58
CA LEU A 103 11.24 -16.20 -11.51
C LEU A 103 12.69 -16.17 -12.02
N LYS A 104 13.68 -16.35 -11.15
CA LYS A 104 15.09 -16.44 -11.56
C LYS A 104 15.36 -17.60 -12.51
N GLY A 105 14.73 -18.74 -12.32
CA GLY A 105 14.85 -19.91 -13.19
C GLY A 105 14.28 -19.69 -14.59
N THR A 106 13.53 -18.61 -14.81
CA THR A 106 12.95 -18.22 -16.10
C THR A 106 13.61 -16.98 -16.72
N ASP A 107 14.89 -16.71 -16.38
CA ASP A 107 15.69 -15.56 -16.84
C ASP A 107 15.05 -14.19 -16.53
N GLN A 108 14.29 -14.11 -15.44
CA GLN A 108 13.67 -12.89 -14.98
C GLN A 108 14.45 -12.28 -13.83
N LEU A 109 14.26 -10.97 -13.59
CA LEU A 109 14.93 -10.22 -12.54
C LEU A 109 13.92 -9.76 -11.48
N PRO A 110 13.50 -10.66 -10.56
CA PRO A 110 12.56 -10.28 -9.50
C PRO A 110 13.21 -9.29 -8.54
N GLU A 111 12.53 -8.19 -8.32
CA GLU A 111 12.93 -7.13 -7.40
C GLU A 111 11.77 -6.80 -6.46
N ALA A 112 12.07 -6.54 -5.18
CA ALA A 112 11.09 -6.09 -4.18
C ALA A 112 11.53 -4.74 -3.63
N VAL A 113 10.85 -3.69 -4.06
CA VAL A 113 11.16 -2.30 -3.72
C VAL A 113 10.26 -1.85 -2.57
N PRO A 114 10.81 -1.46 -1.39
CA PRO A 114 10.01 -0.95 -0.29
C PRO A 114 9.51 0.46 -0.61
N LEU A 115 8.20 0.69 -0.51
CA LEU A 115 7.56 1.94 -0.89
C LEU A 115 7.18 2.82 0.32
N ALA A 116 6.52 2.21 1.31
CA ALA A 116 6.00 2.89 2.49
C ALA A 116 5.83 1.93 3.67
N TYR A 117 5.73 2.48 4.89
CA TYR A 117 5.19 1.77 6.05
C TYR A 117 3.75 2.20 6.29
N ASP A 118 2.87 1.22 6.45
CA ASP A 118 1.43 1.41 6.68
C ASP A 118 1.07 0.87 8.07
N GLY A 119 0.27 1.64 8.81
CA GLY A 119 -0.32 1.18 10.05
C GLY A 119 -1.60 0.40 9.78
N MET A 120 -1.67 -0.88 10.16
CA MET A 120 -2.93 -1.61 10.13
C MET A 120 -3.87 -1.07 11.20
N ALA A 121 -4.86 -0.31 10.80
CA ALA A 121 -5.81 0.35 11.70
C ALA A 121 -6.93 -0.60 12.12
N LEU A 122 -7.23 -0.58 13.41
CA LEU A 122 -8.48 -1.10 13.95
C LEU A 122 -9.48 0.06 14.04
N ILE A 123 -10.65 -0.11 13.44
CA ILE A 123 -11.72 0.88 13.49
C ILE A 123 -12.96 0.29 14.15
N CYS A 124 -13.67 1.10 14.92
CA CYS A 124 -14.92 0.73 15.55
C CYS A 124 -15.99 1.80 15.33
N ASN A 125 -17.22 1.47 15.68
CA ASN A 125 -18.34 2.42 15.61
C ASN A 125 -18.17 3.56 16.63
N ASN A 126 -18.63 4.76 16.31
CA ASN A 126 -18.57 5.92 17.21
C ASN A 126 -19.37 5.74 18.53
N LYS A 127 -20.33 4.83 18.56
CA LYS A 127 -21.07 4.45 19.77
C LYS A 127 -20.32 3.45 20.65
N ASN A 128 -19.25 2.87 20.15
CA ASN A 128 -18.40 1.96 20.92
C ASN A 128 -17.42 2.79 21.77
N LEU A 129 -17.56 2.71 23.08
CA LEU A 129 -16.68 3.42 24.03
C LEU A 129 -15.38 2.65 24.31
N ASP A 130 -15.28 1.38 23.89
CA ASP A 130 -14.10 0.52 24.04
C ASP A 130 -13.07 0.82 22.93
N SER A 131 -12.54 2.03 22.93
CA SER A 131 -11.62 2.51 21.87
C SER A 131 -10.14 2.15 22.09
N CYS A 132 -9.80 1.50 23.20
CA CYS A 132 -8.44 1.03 23.52
C CYS A 132 -8.43 -0.50 23.61
N ILE A 133 -7.46 -1.15 22.94
CA ILE A 133 -7.36 -2.61 22.90
C ILE A 133 -5.88 -3.05 23.00
N THR A 134 -5.61 -4.24 23.51
CA THR A 134 -4.26 -4.79 23.54
C THR A 134 -3.97 -5.64 22.29
N VAL A 135 -2.68 -5.80 21.95
CA VAL A 135 -2.26 -6.78 20.91
C VAL A 135 -2.76 -8.18 21.27
N ASN A 136 -2.72 -8.54 22.55
CA ASN A 136 -3.17 -9.85 23.02
C ASN A 136 -4.68 -10.03 22.85
N ASP A 137 -5.49 -9.00 23.10
CA ASP A 137 -6.95 -9.09 22.88
C ASP A 137 -7.26 -9.28 21.39
N VAL A 138 -6.59 -8.55 20.51
CA VAL A 138 -6.76 -8.74 19.06
C VAL A 138 -6.40 -10.18 18.66
N LYS A 139 -5.30 -10.71 19.19
CA LYS A 139 -4.89 -12.11 18.96
C LYS A 139 -5.95 -13.11 19.46
N ARG A 140 -6.54 -12.87 20.64
CA ARG A 140 -7.59 -13.71 21.22
C ARG A 140 -8.88 -13.65 20.41
N ILE A 141 -9.25 -12.47 19.93
CA ILE A 141 -10.42 -12.27 19.05
C ILE A 141 -10.22 -13.03 17.73
N LEU A 142 -9.09 -12.81 17.05
CA LEU A 142 -8.81 -13.46 15.76
C LEU A 142 -8.73 -14.99 15.86
N SER A 143 -8.28 -15.52 17.01
CA SER A 143 -8.21 -16.96 17.29
C SER A 143 -9.50 -17.57 17.87
N GLY A 144 -10.60 -16.82 17.94
CA GLY A 144 -11.88 -17.29 18.48
C GLY A 144 -11.94 -17.50 19.99
N LYS A 145 -10.86 -17.21 20.73
CA LYS A 145 -10.82 -17.34 22.19
C LYS A 145 -11.65 -16.28 22.92
N VAL A 146 -11.93 -15.18 22.25
CA VAL A 146 -12.75 -14.07 22.71
C VAL A 146 -13.72 -13.72 21.59
N THR A 147 -15.01 -13.76 21.91
CA THR A 147 -16.09 -13.48 20.95
C THR A 147 -17.01 -12.35 21.42
N LYS A 148 -16.89 -11.91 22.69
CA LYS A 148 -17.73 -10.86 23.27
C LYS A 148 -16.89 -9.67 23.74
N TRP A 149 -17.44 -8.48 23.64
CA TRP A 149 -16.83 -7.25 24.17
C TRP A 149 -16.61 -7.29 25.68
N SER A 150 -17.51 -7.95 26.43
CA SER A 150 -17.38 -8.16 27.88
C SER A 150 -16.14 -8.97 28.28
N ASP A 151 -15.57 -9.77 27.37
CA ASP A 151 -14.33 -10.53 27.60
C ASP A 151 -13.06 -9.69 27.38
N VAL A 152 -13.20 -8.56 26.68
CA VAL A 152 -12.17 -7.53 26.51
C VAL A 152 -12.28 -6.48 27.61
N ASN A 153 -13.49 -5.96 27.83
CA ASN A 153 -13.80 -4.99 28.87
C ASN A 153 -15.08 -5.45 29.61
N LYS A 154 -14.93 -5.82 30.88
CA LYS A 154 -16.03 -6.31 31.73
C LYS A 154 -17.23 -5.36 31.84
N GLY A 155 -17.01 -4.05 31.61
CA GLY A 155 -18.06 -3.02 31.63
C GLY A 155 -18.82 -2.88 30.31
N SER A 156 -18.37 -3.54 29.24
CA SER A 156 -18.99 -3.40 27.92
C SER A 156 -20.35 -4.10 27.83
N LYS A 157 -21.31 -3.41 27.18
CA LYS A 157 -22.66 -3.91 26.92
C LYS A 157 -22.90 -4.24 25.44
N LEU A 158 -21.86 -4.30 24.62
CA LEU A 158 -21.97 -4.37 23.15
C LEU A 158 -22.25 -5.79 22.60
N GLY A 159 -22.24 -6.81 23.44
CA GLY A 159 -22.49 -8.20 23.00
C GLY A 159 -21.33 -8.81 22.21
N ASP A 160 -21.65 -9.56 21.17
CA ASP A 160 -20.66 -10.27 20.35
C ASP A 160 -19.81 -9.30 19.51
N ILE A 161 -18.52 -9.63 19.36
CA ILE A 161 -17.60 -8.88 18.50
C ILE A 161 -17.72 -9.42 17.06
N TRP A 162 -18.01 -8.54 16.11
CA TRP A 162 -17.95 -8.83 14.69
C TRP A 162 -16.70 -8.21 14.09
N VAL A 163 -15.87 -9.02 13.42
CA VAL A 163 -14.65 -8.51 12.75
C VAL A 163 -14.86 -8.54 11.24
N CYS A 164 -14.60 -7.40 10.60
CA CYS A 164 -14.77 -7.22 9.17
C CYS A 164 -13.43 -6.90 8.50
N PHE A 165 -13.06 -7.71 7.49
CA PHE A 165 -11.95 -7.46 6.58
C PHE A 165 -12.45 -6.99 5.22
N ASP A 166 -11.57 -6.38 4.44
CA ASP A 166 -11.83 -5.93 3.07
C ASP A 166 -12.00 -7.09 2.08
N ASN A 167 -11.14 -8.14 2.18
CA ASN A 167 -11.17 -9.31 1.32
C ASN A 167 -10.55 -10.52 2.03
N LYS A 168 -11.00 -11.74 1.70
CA LYS A 168 -10.47 -12.98 2.30
C LYS A 168 -9.01 -13.27 1.96
N LYS A 169 -8.49 -12.73 0.85
CA LYS A 169 -7.13 -12.93 0.35
C LYS A 169 -6.32 -11.63 0.36
N SER A 170 -6.76 -10.62 1.13
CA SER A 170 -6.10 -9.31 1.19
C SER A 170 -4.83 -9.35 2.04
N SER A 171 -4.01 -8.35 1.85
CA SER A 171 -2.84 -8.12 2.68
C SER A 171 -3.18 -7.83 4.15
N ALA A 172 -4.39 -7.37 4.45
CA ALA A 172 -4.88 -7.20 5.82
C ALA A 172 -5.04 -8.55 6.52
N VAL A 173 -5.61 -9.54 5.83
CA VAL A 173 -5.74 -10.92 6.34
C VAL A 173 -4.36 -11.57 6.48
N SER A 174 -3.50 -11.48 5.45
CA SER A 174 -2.11 -11.99 5.50
C SER A 174 -1.35 -11.42 6.70
N PHE A 175 -1.43 -10.10 6.94
CA PHE A 175 -0.81 -9.47 8.09
C PHE A 175 -1.31 -10.03 9.43
N CYS A 176 -2.62 -10.24 9.57
CA CYS A 176 -3.18 -10.80 10.80
C CYS A 176 -2.71 -12.25 11.04
N VAL A 177 -2.66 -13.05 9.99
CA VAL A 177 -2.16 -14.43 10.07
C VAL A 177 -0.68 -14.46 10.44
N ASP A 178 0.15 -13.74 9.71
CA ASP A 178 1.61 -13.83 9.83
C ASP A 178 2.13 -13.09 11.07
N SER A 179 1.70 -11.84 11.26
CA SER A 179 2.27 -10.95 12.27
C SER A 179 1.57 -11.04 13.63
N ILE A 180 0.25 -11.27 13.66
CA ILE A 180 -0.51 -11.31 14.92
C ILE A 180 -0.67 -12.73 15.43
N LEU A 181 -1.03 -13.67 14.53
CA LEU A 181 -1.28 -15.07 14.91
C LEU A 181 -0.04 -15.95 14.81
N GLY A 182 1.08 -15.46 14.26
CA GLY A 182 2.32 -16.22 14.09
C GLY A 182 2.17 -17.42 13.14
N GLY A 183 1.50 -17.20 12.00
CA GLY A 183 1.25 -18.19 10.96
C GLY A 183 0.05 -19.11 11.21
N LYS A 184 -0.70 -18.92 12.31
CA LYS A 184 -1.92 -19.69 12.58
C LYS A 184 -3.11 -19.09 11.83
N THR A 185 -4.03 -19.93 11.41
CA THR A 185 -5.26 -19.51 10.74
C THR A 185 -6.17 -18.70 11.66
N ILE A 186 -6.90 -17.78 11.07
CA ILE A 186 -8.00 -17.08 11.73
C ILE A 186 -9.11 -18.11 11.98
N ASP A 187 -9.55 -18.23 13.23
CA ASP A 187 -10.55 -19.22 13.68
C ASP A 187 -11.58 -18.56 14.61
N ASN A 188 -12.42 -17.71 14.04
CA ASN A 188 -13.50 -17.05 14.75
C ASN A 188 -14.74 -16.99 13.85
N PRO A 189 -15.90 -17.55 14.24
CA PRO A 189 -17.11 -17.59 13.43
C PRO A 189 -17.71 -16.21 13.15
N ASN A 190 -17.36 -15.20 13.96
CA ASN A 190 -17.84 -13.84 13.83
C ASN A 190 -16.93 -12.97 12.92
N ILE A 191 -16.09 -13.61 12.10
CA ILE A 191 -15.22 -12.93 11.16
C ILE A 191 -15.72 -13.13 9.74
N PHE A 192 -15.81 -12.02 8.99
CA PHE A 192 -16.19 -12.06 7.58
C PHE A 192 -15.41 -11.04 6.76
N ALA A 193 -15.48 -11.14 5.45
CA ALA A 193 -14.90 -10.19 4.53
C ALA A 193 -16.00 -9.44 3.77
N ALA A 194 -15.85 -8.13 3.67
CA ALA A 194 -16.60 -7.26 2.78
C ALA A 194 -16.09 -7.42 1.32
N LYS A 195 -16.44 -6.50 0.43
CA LYS A 195 -15.93 -6.52 -0.96
C LYS A 195 -14.65 -5.69 -1.11
N ASN A 196 -14.50 -4.65 -0.30
CA ASN A 196 -13.41 -3.69 -0.33
C ASN A 196 -13.32 -2.92 0.99
N SER A 197 -12.27 -2.12 1.16
CA SER A 197 -12.01 -1.35 2.38
C SER A 197 -13.09 -0.28 2.66
N LYS A 198 -13.72 0.30 1.63
CA LYS A 198 -14.82 1.26 1.80
C LYS A 198 -16.03 0.58 2.44
N ASP A 199 -16.39 -0.62 2.00
CA ASP A 199 -17.51 -1.39 2.57
C ASP A 199 -17.25 -1.76 4.03
N VAL A 200 -15.97 -1.98 4.43
CA VAL A 200 -15.59 -2.18 5.85
C VAL A 200 -15.94 -0.94 6.67
N ILE A 201 -15.54 0.26 6.20
CA ILE A 201 -15.83 1.52 6.90
C ILE A 201 -17.36 1.71 7.03
N GLU A 202 -18.11 1.49 5.96
CA GLU A 202 -19.56 1.64 5.96
C GLU A 202 -20.24 0.63 6.91
N TYR A 203 -19.75 -0.61 6.94
CA TYR A 203 -20.26 -1.63 7.85
C TYR A 203 -20.02 -1.24 9.31
N VAL A 204 -18.81 -0.84 9.67
CA VAL A 204 -18.43 -0.43 11.02
C VAL A 204 -19.22 0.80 11.46
N ALA A 205 -19.41 1.79 10.55
CA ALA A 205 -20.17 3.01 10.87
C ALA A 205 -21.62 2.75 11.29
N ARG A 206 -22.23 1.65 10.83
CA ARG A 206 -23.63 1.29 11.18
C ARG A 206 -23.78 0.16 12.20
N THR A 207 -22.67 -0.52 12.56
CA THR A 207 -22.69 -1.71 13.43
C THR A 207 -21.92 -1.43 14.72
N PRO A 208 -22.62 -1.16 15.86
CA PRO A 208 -21.98 -0.69 17.10
C PRO A 208 -20.92 -1.64 17.69
N ASN A 209 -21.07 -2.93 17.50
CA ASN A 209 -20.20 -3.98 18.07
C ASN A 209 -19.16 -4.51 17.07
N ALA A 210 -19.00 -3.85 15.89
CA ALA A 210 -18.05 -4.27 14.88
C ALA A 210 -16.65 -3.67 15.10
N ILE A 211 -15.65 -4.45 14.70
CA ILE A 211 -14.25 -4.02 14.46
C ILE A 211 -13.95 -4.20 12.98
N GLY A 212 -13.49 -3.15 12.33
CA GLY A 212 -12.91 -3.23 10.99
C GLY A 212 -11.39 -3.24 11.05
N ILE A 213 -10.74 -3.97 10.15
CA ILE A 213 -9.28 -4.00 10.01
C ILE A 213 -8.93 -3.54 8.60
N ILE A 214 -8.29 -2.35 8.50
CA ILE A 214 -7.97 -1.69 7.22
C ILE A 214 -6.59 -1.01 7.29
N GLY A 215 -6.03 -0.66 6.13
CA GLY A 215 -4.82 0.17 6.06
C GLY A 215 -5.07 1.61 6.49
N SER A 216 -4.07 2.26 7.09
CA SER A 216 -4.19 3.65 7.58
C SER A 216 -4.45 4.66 6.46
N ASN A 217 -4.07 4.35 5.22
CA ASN A 217 -4.34 5.19 4.06
C ASN A 217 -5.85 5.36 3.73
N TRP A 218 -6.73 4.56 4.35
CA TRP A 218 -8.17 4.68 4.26
C TRP A 218 -8.79 5.58 5.32
N LEU A 219 -8.01 6.02 6.31
CA LEU A 219 -8.54 6.78 7.44
C LEU A 219 -8.82 8.24 7.11
N ASN A 220 -8.12 8.82 6.14
CA ASN A 220 -8.22 10.24 5.82
C ASN A 220 -9.63 10.63 5.38
N ASP A 221 -10.09 11.79 5.88
CA ASP A 221 -11.33 12.40 5.41
C ASP A 221 -11.09 13.00 4.02
N LYS A 222 -11.66 12.37 2.98
CA LYS A 222 -11.52 12.82 1.57
C LYS A 222 -12.01 14.26 1.33
N ARG A 223 -12.75 14.85 2.27
CA ARG A 223 -13.20 16.26 2.21
C ARG A 223 -12.15 17.24 2.75
N ASP A 224 -11.16 16.72 3.46
CA ASP A 224 -10.03 17.50 3.96
C ASP A 224 -8.86 17.42 2.98
N SER A 225 -8.70 18.47 2.17
CA SER A 225 -7.61 18.57 1.20
C SER A 225 -6.21 18.61 1.83
N THR A 226 -6.13 18.84 3.15
CA THR A 226 -4.86 18.85 3.90
C THR A 226 -4.46 17.46 4.38
N ASN A 227 -5.36 16.47 4.31
CA ASN A 227 -5.19 15.11 4.82
C ASN A 227 -4.78 15.05 6.31
N THR A 228 -5.20 16.03 7.11
CA THR A 228 -4.89 16.12 8.55
C THR A 228 -5.96 15.53 9.44
N THR A 229 -7.17 15.30 8.91
CA THR A 229 -8.30 14.74 9.66
C THR A 229 -8.70 13.37 9.17
N TRP A 230 -9.13 12.53 10.10
CA TRP A 230 -9.66 11.21 9.79
C TRP A 230 -11.18 11.23 9.58
N ASN A 231 -11.67 10.18 8.92
CA ASN A 231 -13.09 9.97 8.67
C ASN A 231 -13.89 9.97 9.98
N LYS A 232 -14.81 10.92 10.10
CA LYS A 232 -15.62 11.13 11.31
C LYS A 232 -16.75 10.11 11.49
N SER A 233 -17.02 9.25 10.52
CA SER A 233 -18.07 8.22 10.63
C SER A 233 -17.67 7.02 11.49
N ILE A 234 -16.38 6.90 11.81
CA ILE A 234 -15.80 5.79 12.59
C ILE A 234 -14.83 6.34 13.67
N THR A 235 -14.55 5.50 14.64
CA THR A 235 -13.51 5.74 15.65
C THR A 235 -12.32 4.84 15.36
N VAL A 236 -11.12 5.44 15.26
CA VAL A 236 -9.86 4.68 15.16
C VAL A 236 -9.44 4.26 16.56
N MET A 237 -9.29 2.97 16.77
CA MET A 237 -8.90 2.39 18.04
C MET A 237 -7.42 2.61 18.33
N SER A 238 -7.07 2.75 19.61
CA SER A 238 -5.69 2.78 20.09
C SER A 238 -5.25 1.38 20.52
N VAL A 239 -4.04 0.99 20.16
CA VAL A 239 -3.50 -0.36 20.45
C VAL A 239 -2.35 -0.27 21.45
N SER A 240 -2.40 -1.09 22.51
CA SER A 240 -1.37 -1.23 23.51
C SER A 240 -0.57 -2.52 23.32
N LYS A 241 0.74 -2.46 23.52
CA LYS A 241 1.63 -3.63 23.62
C LYS A 241 1.62 -4.28 25.01
N LEU A 242 1.04 -3.61 26.00
CA LEU A 242 0.95 -4.09 27.37
C LEU A 242 -0.28 -4.97 27.58
N ASP A 243 -0.36 -5.65 28.73
CA ASP A 243 -1.45 -6.56 29.07
C ASP A 243 -2.80 -5.86 29.31
N LYS A 244 -2.78 -4.56 29.62
CA LYS A 244 -3.97 -3.74 29.79
C LYS A 244 -3.84 -2.46 28.98
N ALA A 245 -4.82 -2.22 28.10
CA ALA A 245 -4.89 -1.00 27.31
C ALA A 245 -5.55 0.13 28.11
N THR A 246 -4.96 1.31 28.02
CA THR A 246 -5.48 2.56 28.56
C THR A 246 -5.18 3.70 27.57
N PRO A 247 -5.86 4.85 27.64
CA PRO A 247 -5.52 5.99 26.79
C PRO A 247 -4.05 6.47 26.91
N MET A 248 -3.40 6.21 28.05
CA MET A 248 -2.02 6.63 28.32
C MET A 248 -0.94 5.69 27.76
N ASN A 249 -1.30 4.43 27.46
CA ASN A 249 -0.35 3.40 27.01
C ASN A 249 -0.73 2.73 25.70
N SER A 250 -1.67 3.31 24.97
CA SER A 250 -2.13 2.81 23.68
C SER A 250 -2.02 3.90 22.61
N TRP A 251 -1.74 3.48 21.38
CA TRP A 251 -1.35 4.36 20.29
C TRP A 251 -2.22 4.13 19.07
N LYS A 252 -2.50 5.17 18.33
CA LYS A 252 -3.17 5.12 17.01
C LYS A 252 -2.13 5.11 15.90
N PRO A 253 -2.47 4.70 14.66
CA PRO A 253 -1.51 4.57 13.55
C PRO A 253 -1.09 5.92 12.95
N TYR A 254 -0.72 6.90 13.78
CA TYR A 254 -0.09 8.13 13.32
C TYR A 254 1.36 7.88 12.93
N GLN A 255 1.84 8.59 11.91
CA GLN A 255 3.21 8.48 11.41
C GLN A 255 4.27 8.55 12.50
N ALA A 256 4.10 9.47 13.46
CA ALA A 256 5.02 9.61 14.60
C ALA A 256 5.11 8.32 15.44
N TRP A 257 4.00 7.60 15.61
CA TRP A 257 3.96 6.37 16.39
C TRP A 257 4.38 5.13 15.58
N LEU A 258 4.29 5.19 14.26
CA LEU A 258 4.91 4.20 13.38
C LEU A 258 6.44 4.36 13.42
N LEU A 259 6.93 5.59 13.28
CA LEU A 259 8.37 5.92 13.22
C LEU A 259 9.11 5.51 14.49
N ASN A 260 8.55 5.81 15.68
CA ASN A 260 9.17 5.47 16.96
C ASN A 260 8.81 4.07 17.49
N GLY A 261 8.11 3.27 16.69
CA GLY A 261 7.76 1.90 17.02
C GLY A 261 6.72 1.73 18.14
N ARG A 262 6.03 2.80 18.55
CA ARG A 262 4.97 2.70 19.59
C ARG A 262 3.73 2.00 19.09
N TYR A 263 3.28 2.27 17.85
CA TYR A 263 2.17 1.54 17.26
C TYR A 263 2.62 0.14 16.83
N PRO A 264 1.93 -0.94 17.26
CA PRO A 264 2.43 -2.31 17.07
C PRO A 264 2.14 -2.91 15.69
N PHE A 265 1.09 -2.47 15.01
CA PHE A 265 0.60 -3.10 13.78
C PHE A 265 1.10 -2.33 12.55
N VAL A 266 2.35 -2.59 12.19
CA VAL A 266 3.02 -1.94 11.06
C VAL A 266 3.36 -2.97 10.00
N ARG A 267 3.03 -2.69 8.74
CA ARG A 267 3.44 -3.48 7.57
C ARG A 267 4.19 -2.60 6.58
N THR A 268 5.00 -3.23 5.75
CA THR A 268 5.70 -2.54 4.66
C THR A 268 4.95 -2.79 3.36
N ILE A 269 4.68 -1.72 2.61
CA ILE A 269 4.17 -1.80 1.24
C ILE A 269 5.35 -1.94 0.29
N TYR A 270 5.27 -2.91 -0.63
CA TYR A 270 6.30 -3.19 -1.63
C TYR A 270 5.74 -3.07 -3.05
N ALA A 271 6.58 -2.60 -3.97
CA ALA A 271 6.44 -2.92 -5.37
C ALA A 271 7.22 -4.21 -5.66
N LEU A 272 6.55 -5.27 -6.07
CA LEU A 272 7.19 -6.44 -6.63
C LEU A 272 7.28 -6.26 -8.13
N LEU A 273 8.49 -6.31 -8.65
CA LEU A 273 8.82 -6.12 -10.06
C LEU A 273 9.31 -7.41 -10.67
N ASN A 274 8.93 -7.60 -11.92
CA ASN A 274 9.48 -8.62 -12.80
C ASN A 274 9.69 -7.99 -14.18
N ASP A 275 10.52 -6.95 -14.23
CA ASP A 275 10.77 -6.15 -15.44
C ASP A 275 12.26 -6.09 -15.77
N PRO A 276 12.82 -7.14 -16.42
CA PRO A 276 14.23 -7.21 -16.73
C PRO A 276 14.72 -6.09 -17.68
N LYS A 277 13.79 -5.39 -18.34
CA LYS A 277 14.11 -4.32 -19.28
C LYS A 277 14.05 -2.91 -18.70
N ARG A 278 13.66 -2.79 -17.43
CA ARG A 278 13.49 -1.50 -16.75
C ARG A 278 12.66 -0.52 -17.55
N GLY A 279 11.51 -0.99 -18.05
CA GLY A 279 10.52 -0.18 -18.76
C GLY A 279 9.63 0.60 -17.81
N LEU A 280 8.40 0.88 -18.24
CA LEU A 280 7.45 1.70 -17.47
C LEU A 280 7.05 1.11 -16.09
N PRO A 281 6.94 -0.23 -15.89
CA PRO A 281 6.72 -0.80 -14.57
C PRO A 281 7.83 -0.43 -13.58
N TRP A 282 9.08 -0.56 -14.01
CA TRP A 282 10.26 -0.18 -13.23
C TRP A 282 10.28 1.34 -12.98
N GLY A 283 10.00 2.15 -14.01
CA GLY A 283 9.98 3.60 -13.92
C GLY A 283 8.94 4.11 -12.91
N PHE A 284 7.74 3.53 -12.89
CA PHE A 284 6.70 3.91 -11.93
C PHE A 284 7.10 3.52 -10.49
N ALA A 285 7.61 2.31 -10.26
CA ALA A 285 8.06 1.90 -8.94
C ALA A 285 9.17 2.81 -8.39
N HIS A 286 10.15 3.18 -9.23
CA HIS A 286 11.24 4.07 -8.84
C HIS A 286 10.81 5.54 -8.69
N PHE A 287 9.77 5.97 -9.43
CA PHE A 287 9.14 7.26 -9.14
C PHE A 287 8.57 7.29 -7.72
N ILE A 288 7.93 6.22 -7.26
CA ILE A 288 7.37 6.14 -5.90
C ILE A 288 8.50 6.25 -4.85
N GLU A 289 9.68 5.66 -5.11
CA GLU A 289 10.86 5.80 -4.23
C GLU A 289 11.52 7.18 -4.28
N SER A 290 11.26 7.97 -5.32
CA SER A 290 11.86 9.29 -5.48
C SER A 290 11.42 10.26 -4.38
N PRO A 291 12.14 11.37 -4.13
CA PRO A 291 11.71 12.39 -3.16
C PRO A 291 10.28 12.89 -3.38
N ARG A 292 9.85 12.96 -4.65
CA ARG A 292 8.48 13.39 -5.00
C ARG A 292 7.44 12.35 -4.63
N GLY A 293 7.68 11.07 -4.93
CA GLY A 293 6.80 9.97 -4.53
C GLY A 293 6.73 9.82 -3.02
N GLN A 294 7.87 9.92 -2.34
CA GLN A 294 7.92 9.83 -0.87
C GLN A 294 7.23 11.00 -0.17
N LEU A 295 7.20 12.20 -0.78
CA LEU A 295 6.42 13.33 -0.28
C LEU A 295 4.91 13.08 -0.40
N ILE A 296 4.45 12.43 -1.48
CA ILE A 296 3.04 12.03 -1.63
C ILE A 296 2.67 11.02 -0.54
N ILE A 297 3.52 9.99 -0.34
CA ILE A 297 3.35 9.00 0.73
C ILE A 297 3.26 9.69 2.09
N PHE A 298 4.15 10.62 2.39
CA PHE A 298 4.12 11.37 3.65
C PHE A 298 2.82 12.15 3.82
N LYS A 299 2.35 12.85 2.80
CA LYS A 299 1.11 13.63 2.83
C LYS A 299 -0.14 12.75 2.94
N SER A 300 -0.10 11.51 2.46
CA SER A 300 -1.23 10.57 2.58
C SER A 300 -1.39 9.95 3.98
N GLY A 301 -0.50 10.26 4.93
CA GLY A 301 -0.52 9.69 6.29
C GLY A 301 0.27 8.39 6.44
N LEU A 302 0.82 7.85 5.35
CA LEU A 302 1.75 6.72 5.39
C LEU A 302 3.16 7.19 5.77
N LEU A 303 3.96 6.31 6.39
CA LEU A 303 5.33 6.63 6.73
C LEU A 303 6.26 6.30 5.54
N PRO A 304 7.01 7.28 5.00
CA PRO A 304 7.96 7.05 3.92
C PRO A 304 9.07 6.07 4.30
N THR A 305 9.60 5.34 3.31
CA THR A 305 10.78 4.48 3.50
C THR A 305 12.09 5.22 3.31
N ARG A 306 12.04 6.41 2.71
CA ARG A 306 13.19 7.27 2.43
C ARG A 306 12.90 8.71 2.84
N GLY A 307 13.91 9.42 3.31
CA GLY A 307 13.84 10.80 3.76
C GLY A 307 14.11 10.95 5.25
N GLU A 308 14.54 12.12 5.67
CA GLU A 308 14.72 12.47 7.07
C GLU A 308 13.39 12.98 7.64
N ILE A 309 12.80 12.23 8.56
CA ILE A 309 11.61 12.63 9.28
C ILE A 309 12.00 12.86 10.73
N ALA A 310 11.86 14.11 11.18
CA ALA A 310 12.09 14.49 12.57
C ALA A 310 10.76 14.71 13.30
N ILE A 311 10.59 14.06 14.45
CA ILE A 311 9.50 14.37 15.38
C ILE A 311 9.96 15.57 16.23
N ARG A 312 9.19 16.63 16.25
CA ARG A 312 9.40 17.79 17.12
C ARG A 312 8.33 17.81 18.20
N ASP A 313 8.76 17.82 19.45
CA ASP A 313 7.88 18.14 20.56
C ASP A 313 7.64 19.66 20.57
N VAL A 314 6.38 20.06 20.43
CA VAL A 314 5.97 21.47 20.48
C VAL A 314 5.27 21.67 21.82
N ASP A 315 5.86 22.51 22.66
CA ASP A 315 5.20 22.96 23.87
C ASP A 315 4.15 24.03 23.51
N VAL A 316 2.87 23.63 23.55
CA VAL A 316 1.73 24.48 23.17
C VAL A 316 1.46 25.57 24.23
N ASN A 317 2.06 25.50 25.40
CA ASN A 317 1.87 26.43 26.53
C ASN A 317 2.82 27.64 26.51
N ASN A 318 3.82 27.65 25.65
CA ASN A 318 4.67 28.80 25.45
C ASN A 318 3.97 29.84 24.56
N LYS A 319 3.29 30.80 25.21
CA LYS A 319 2.87 32.02 24.52
C LYS A 319 4.11 32.73 23.97
N PRO A 320 4.15 33.10 22.68
CA PRO A 320 5.24 33.94 22.19
C PRO A 320 5.23 35.26 23.02
N ARG A 321 6.39 35.58 23.55
CA ARG A 321 6.63 36.91 24.18
C ARG A 321 6.76 37.96 23.10
#